data_3e72ca8656946cda255681d4952f098e
#
_entry.id   3e72ca8656946cda255681d4952f098e
#
_cell.length_a   1.000
_cell.length_b   1.000
_cell.length_c   1.000
_cell.angle_alpha   90.00
_cell.angle_beta   90.00
_cell.angle_gamma   90.00
#
_symmetry.space_group_name_H-M   'P 1'
#
loop_
_entity.id
_entity.type
_entity.pdbx_description
1 polymer ?
#
loop_
_entity_poly.entity_id
_entity_poly.type
_entity_poly.pdbx_seq_one_letter_code
_entity_poly.pdbx_strand_id
1 'polypeptide(L)'
;MLIDRNPSSMFLNPVTENEILKTVRGMKGKLSTDVNGIDMALVKTVISGILKPLEYIFNLSFQTGSFPNQMKIAKVIPLYKTGNKHHFTNYRPVSMLPQLSKILEKMFITRLNSFIEKHKILDEGQYGFRSNRSTSLALMNVIENITNAIDNKKHVIGVFIDLKKAFDTINHCILIHKLDRYGIRGLVLDWIRSYLSNRKQFVKVDGACSQCLDIVCGVPQGSVLGPILFILYINDLFQVSNKLRLVLFADDTNVFCDGDDLQQLIEIVKKEMEKLKLWFDVNKLSLNLSKTKMMLFGHHKGKNIDIDMHINGVKLERIYENKFLGVIIDDKLTWKAHISYIQAKLSRSISVLNKAKLVLDHKSLHMLYCTLVLPYFSYCVEVWGNNYKTTLHSLSILQKRAIRIIHKVSYLEHTNKLFIESKLLKFYDLVEYCTAQIIFKAKNNLLPTNIQRLFITREEKYNFREKDKFVIHKARTNKKRFCVSICGVKLWNRTSKCLKQCPNIKEFKYRYRKMIMDKYVQIQKNTECQHL
;
A
#
# COMPACT_ATOMS: atom_id res chain seq x y z
N MET A 1 -7.22 -21.00 18.18
CA MET A 1 -7.45 -19.60 17.85
C MET A 1 -6.88 -18.73 18.95
N LEU A 2 -6.15 -17.70 18.55
CA LEU A 2 -5.44 -16.80 19.48
C LEU A 2 -6.22 -15.49 19.76
N ILE A 3 -7.52 -15.43 19.38
CA ILE A 3 -8.32 -14.21 19.48
C ILE A 3 -9.06 -14.17 20.81
N ASP A 4 -8.80 -13.13 21.60
CA ASP A 4 -9.61 -12.82 22.77
C ASP A 4 -11.01 -12.36 22.36
N ARG A 5 -12.01 -12.71 23.16
CA ARG A 5 -13.39 -12.37 22.85
C ARG A 5 -13.65 -10.88 23.12
N ASN A 6 -13.98 -10.13 22.07
CA ASN A 6 -14.39 -8.73 22.22
C ASN A 6 -15.74 -8.68 22.96
N PRO A 7 -15.87 -7.93 24.08
CA PRO A 7 -17.13 -7.81 24.81
C PRO A 7 -18.20 -7.05 24.01
N SER A 8 -17.80 -6.12 23.15
CA SER A 8 -18.72 -5.30 22.34
C SER A 8 -19.24 -6.07 21.12
N SER A 9 -20.47 -5.79 20.73
CA SER A 9 -21.09 -6.35 19.53
C SER A 9 -21.36 -5.27 18.48
N MET A 10 -21.24 -5.65 17.21
CA MET A 10 -21.55 -4.79 16.08
C MET A 10 -23.05 -4.78 15.80
N PHE A 11 -23.61 -3.62 15.47
CA PHE A 11 -24.99 -3.44 15.04
C PHE A 11 -25.06 -2.79 13.66
N LEU A 12 -26.08 -3.16 12.86
CA LEU A 12 -26.37 -2.57 11.56
C LEU A 12 -27.39 -1.44 11.70
N ASN A 13 -26.91 -0.21 11.59
CA ASN A 13 -27.80 0.93 11.47
C ASN A 13 -28.48 0.95 10.10
N PRO A 14 -29.75 1.43 9.99
CA PRO A 14 -30.44 1.55 8.72
C PRO A 14 -29.65 2.35 7.68
N VAL A 15 -29.87 2.02 6.42
CA VAL A 15 -29.34 2.74 5.26
C VAL A 15 -30.33 3.83 4.88
N THR A 16 -29.84 4.99 4.46
CA THR A 16 -30.68 6.11 3.97
C THR A 16 -30.47 6.35 2.48
N GLU A 17 -31.47 6.94 1.79
CA GLU A 17 -31.37 7.35 0.39
C GLU A 17 -30.14 8.23 0.13
N ASN A 18 -29.86 9.18 1.04
CA ASN A 18 -28.71 10.08 0.92
C ASN A 18 -27.36 9.32 0.99
N GLU A 19 -27.26 8.29 1.83
CA GLU A 19 -26.06 7.45 1.93
C GLU A 19 -25.86 6.66 0.63
N ILE A 20 -26.92 6.08 0.06
CA ILE A 20 -26.87 5.37 -1.22
C ILE A 20 -26.42 6.33 -2.32
N LEU A 21 -27.06 7.48 -2.44
CA LEU A 21 -26.78 8.48 -3.47
C LEU A 21 -25.32 8.96 -3.41
N LYS A 22 -24.83 9.31 -2.23
CA LYS A 22 -23.45 9.72 -1.98
C LYS A 22 -22.46 8.63 -2.39
N THR A 23 -22.77 7.38 -2.05
CA THR A 23 -21.93 6.23 -2.37
C THR A 23 -21.86 5.99 -3.87
N VAL A 24 -22.99 5.97 -4.56
CA VAL A 24 -23.04 5.75 -6.01
C VAL A 24 -22.34 6.87 -6.77
N ARG A 25 -22.54 8.13 -6.39
CA ARG A 25 -21.83 9.29 -6.96
C ARG A 25 -20.32 9.17 -6.80
N GLY A 26 -19.84 8.67 -5.66
CA GLY A 26 -18.42 8.44 -5.38
C GLY A 26 -17.79 7.24 -6.12
N MET A 27 -18.57 6.32 -6.69
CA MET A 27 -18.06 5.20 -7.48
C MET A 27 -17.59 5.66 -8.85
N LYS A 28 -16.57 5.00 -9.42
CA LYS A 28 -16.10 5.31 -10.79
C LYS A 28 -17.13 4.81 -11.80
N GLY A 29 -17.56 5.66 -12.74
CA GLY A 29 -18.45 5.30 -13.84
C GLY A 29 -17.72 4.46 -14.89
N LYS A 30 -17.55 3.16 -14.63
CA LYS A 30 -16.94 2.22 -15.56
C LYS A 30 -18.01 1.65 -16.49
N LEU A 31 -17.69 1.48 -17.78
CA LEU A 31 -18.56 0.88 -18.80
C LEU A 31 -18.53 -0.65 -18.81
N SER A 32 -17.71 -1.28 -17.95
CA SER A 32 -17.67 -2.74 -17.85
C SER A 32 -18.94 -3.27 -17.20
N THR A 33 -19.67 -4.09 -17.94
CA THR A 33 -20.95 -4.67 -17.53
C THR A 33 -20.76 -5.87 -16.59
N ASP A 34 -21.66 -6.01 -15.65
CA ASP A 34 -21.77 -7.18 -14.76
C ASP A 34 -22.47 -8.39 -15.46
N VAL A 35 -22.88 -9.39 -14.68
CA VAL A 35 -23.58 -10.57 -15.18
C VAL A 35 -24.93 -10.23 -15.83
N ASN A 36 -25.58 -9.18 -15.38
CA ASN A 36 -26.90 -8.73 -15.86
C ASN A 36 -26.81 -7.70 -17.00
N GLY A 37 -25.60 -7.43 -17.53
CA GLY A 37 -25.37 -6.40 -18.55
C GLY A 37 -25.39 -4.96 -18.01
N ILE A 38 -25.46 -4.76 -16.69
CA ILE A 38 -25.53 -3.45 -16.04
C ILE A 38 -24.12 -2.95 -15.77
N ASP A 39 -23.82 -1.72 -16.16
CA ASP A 39 -22.60 -1.01 -15.80
C ASP A 39 -22.87 0.10 -14.77
N MET A 40 -21.80 0.66 -14.18
CA MET A 40 -21.92 1.70 -13.15
C MET A 40 -22.31 3.07 -13.74
N ALA A 41 -22.08 3.32 -15.00
CA ALA A 41 -22.52 4.55 -15.65
C ALA A 41 -24.05 4.57 -15.76
N LEU A 42 -24.64 3.47 -16.21
CA LEU A 42 -26.10 3.29 -16.25
C LEU A 42 -26.71 3.46 -14.84
N VAL A 43 -26.16 2.76 -13.83
CA VAL A 43 -26.66 2.90 -12.43
C VAL A 43 -26.65 4.37 -11.98
N LYS A 44 -25.58 5.12 -12.29
CA LYS A 44 -25.50 6.56 -11.96
C LYS A 44 -26.57 7.39 -12.64
N THR A 45 -26.92 7.08 -13.88
CA THR A 45 -27.95 7.79 -14.65
C THR A 45 -29.35 7.58 -14.04
N VAL A 46 -29.67 6.33 -13.65
CA VAL A 46 -31.01 5.97 -13.18
C VAL A 46 -31.17 6.05 -11.67
N ILE A 47 -30.11 6.34 -10.91
CA ILE A 47 -30.08 6.21 -9.45
C ILE A 47 -31.23 6.94 -8.75
N SER A 48 -31.59 8.14 -9.21
CA SER A 48 -32.64 8.95 -8.59
C SER A 48 -34.01 8.28 -8.64
N GLY A 49 -34.29 7.48 -9.67
CA GLY A 49 -35.55 6.75 -9.83
C GLY A 49 -35.64 5.45 -9.03
N ILE A 50 -34.47 4.89 -8.60
CA ILE A 50 -34.41 3.60 -7.91
C ILE A 50 -33.97 3.72 -6.44
N LEU A 51 -33.82 4.93 -5.89
CA LEU A 51 -33.35 5.14 -4.51
C LEU A 51 -34.25 4.46 -3.48
N LYS A 52 -35.56 4.73 -3.51
CA LYS A 52 -36.54 4.15 -2.55
C LYS A 52 -36.57 2.62 -2.58
N PRO A 53 -36.70 1.96 -3.76
CA PRO A 53 -36.56 0.50 -3.84
C PRO A 53 -35.24 -0.03 -3.29
N LEU A 54 -34.12 0.64 -3.57
CA LEU A 54 -32.82 0.21 -3.06
C LEU A 54 -32.71 0.37 -1.54
N GLU A 55 -33.17 1.49 -0.98
CA GLU A 55 -33.22 1.71 0.46
C GLU A 55 -34.02 0.61 1.15
N TYR A 56 -35.22 0.31 0.63
CA TYR A 56 -36.08 -0.75 1.16
C TYR A 56 -35.38 -2.12 1.12
N ILE A 57 -34.85 -2.54 -0.03
CA ILE A 57 -34.17 -3.84 -0.21
C ILE A 57 -32.94 -3.95 0.70
N PHE A 58 -32.14 -2.89 0.81
CA PHE A 58 -30.94 -2.91 1.63
C PHE A 58 -31.26 -2.96 3.13
N ASN A 59 -32.27 -2.22 3.57
CA ASN A 59 -32.73 -2.27 4.95
C ASN A 59 -33.37 -3.63 5.29
N LEU A 60 -34.17 -4.18 4.39
CA LEU A 60 -34.71 -5.52 4.53
C LEU A 60 -33.61 -6.58 4.65
N SER A 61 -32.58 -6.49 3.79
CA SER A 61 -31.41 -7.36 3.84
C SER A 61 -30.68 -7.28 5.20
N PHE A 62 -30.54 -6.09 5.77
CA PHE A 62 -29.91 -5.90 7.07
C PHE A 62 -30.79 -6.37 8.23
N GLN A 63 -32.09 -6.14 8.16
CA GLN A 63 -33.09 -6.57 9.19
C GLN A 63 -33.26 -8.09 9.24
N THR A 64 -33.19 -8.76 8.09
CA THR A 64 -33.35 -10.22 8.01
C THR A 64 -32.06 -10.99 8.15
N GLY A 65 -30.88 -10.31 8.13
CA GLY A 65 -29.59 -10.96 8.10
C GLY A 65 -29.35 -11.77 6.82
N SER A 66 -30.03 -11.43 5.72
CA SER A 66 -29.98 -12.19 4.47
C SER A 66 -29.46 -11.35 3.30
N PHE A 67 -28.45 -11.86 2.60
CA PHE A 67 -27.92 -11.24 1.39
C PHE A 67 -28.68 -11.74 0.16
N PRO A 68 -29.17 -10.86 -0.75
CA PRO A 68 -30.00 -11.26 -1.89
C PRO A 68 -29.32 -12.26 -2.82
N ASN A 69 -29.97 -13.37 -3.16
CA ASN A 69 -29.37 -14.45 -3.95
C ASN A 69 -28.99 -14.03 -5.37
N GLN A 70 -29.81 -13.17 -6.02
CA GLN A 70 -29.53 -12.64 -7.36
C GLN A 70 -28.21 -11.82 -7.39
N MET A 71 -27.73 -11.32 -6.25
CA MET A 71 -26.49 -10.56 -6.15
C MET A 71 -25.26 -11.45 -5.90
N LYS A 72 -25.41 -12.79 -5.83
CA LYS A 72 -24.33 -13.74 -5.50
C LYS A 72 -23.65 -14.35 -6.71
N ILE A 73 -24.14 -14.13 -7.92
CA ILE A 73 -23.58 -14.71 -9.15
C ILE A 73 -22.45 -13.84 -9.66
N ALA A 74 -21.29 -14.43 -9.93
CA ALA A 74 -20.11 -13.74 -10.43
C ALA A 74 -19.74 -14.18 -11.85
N LYS A 75 -19.50 -13.23 -12.76
CA LYS A 75 -18.84 -13.47 -14.04
C LYS A 75 -17.33 -13.33 -13.83
N VAL A 76 -16.58 -14.40 -14.07
CA VAL A 76 -15.11 -14.42 -13.91
C VAL A 76 -14.45 -14.11 -15.25
N ILE A 77 -13.52 -13.14 -15.22
CA ILE A 77 -12.66 -12.81 -16.36
C ILE A 77 -11.24 -13.20 -15.97
N PRO A 78 -10.59 -14.14 -16.70
CA PRO A 78 -9.21 -14.53 -16.44
C PRO A 78 -8.26 -13.44 -16.97
N LEU A 79 -7.53 -12.79 -16.08
CA LEU A 79 -6.50 -11.82 -16.44
C LEU A 79 -5.12 -12.49 -16.45
N TYR A 80 -4.47 -12.50 -17.61
CA TYR A 80 -3.11 -13.01 -17.75
C TYR A 80 -2.13 -12.24 -16.84
N LYS A 81 -1.31 -13.00 -16.09
CA LYS A 81 -0.32 -12.45 -15.15
C LYS A 81 1.11 -12.54 -15.71
N THR A 82 1.60 -13.73 -15.93
CA THR A 82 2.99 -14.01 -16.37
C THR A 82 3.12 -15.49 -16.79
N GLY A 83 4.14 -15.82 -17.57
CA GLY A 83 4.47 -17.21 -17.90
C GLY A 83 3.87 -17.68 -19.23
N ASN A 84 3.60 -18.96 -19.36
CA ASN A 84 2.97 -19.52 -20.55
C ASN A 84 1.46 -19.25 -20.53
N LYS A 85 0.94 -18.66 -21.60
CA LYS A 85 -0.50 -18.33 -21.76
C LYS A 85 -1.42 -19.56 -21.82
N HIS A 86 -0.90 -20.74 -22.10
CA HIS A 86 -1.68 -21.98 -22.14
C HIS A 86 -1.90 -22.61 -20.77
N HIS A 87 -1.27 -22.10 -19.70
CA HIS A 87 -1.47 -22.59 -18.34
C HIS A 87 -2.45 -21.72 -17.56
N PHE A 88 -3.55 -22.29 -17.09
CA PHE A 88 -4.59 -21.60 -16.29
C PHE A 88 -4.04 -21.00 -15.00
N THR A 89 -3.00 -21.60 -14.41
CA THR A 89 -2.32 -21.09 -13.20
C THR A 89 -1.67 -19.72 -13.40
N ASN A 90 -1.45 -19.30 -14.64
CA ASN A 90 -0.85 -18.02 -15.00
C ASN A 90 -1.88 -16.88 -15.15
N TYR A 91 -3.16 -17.16 -14.83
CA TYR A 91 -4.23 -16.19 -14.87
C TYR A 91 -4.75 -15.86 -13.46
N ARG A 92 -5.16 -14.60 -13.25
CA ARG A 92 -5.91 -14.19 -12.07
C ARG A 92 -7.40 -14.20 -12.39
N PRO A 93 -8.23 -14.93 -11.63
CA PRO A 93 -9.68 -14.90 -11.81
C PRO A 93 -10.23 -13.60 -11.20
N VAL A 94 -10.64 -12.64 -12.02
CA VAL A 94 -11.29 -11.42 -11.55
C VAL A 94 -12.79 -11.58 -11.64
N SER A 95 -13.46 -11.54 -10.48
CA SER A 95 -14.91 -11.69 -10.36
C SER A 95 -15.62 -10.35 -10.61
N MET A 96 -16.44 -10.31 -11.65
CA MET A 96 -17.36 -9.21 -11.94
C MET A 96 -18.67 -9.49 -11.24
N LEU A 97 -18.89 -8.84 -10.09
CA LEU A 97 -20.13 -8.93 -9.30
C LEU A 97 -21.17 -7.93 -9.81
N PRO A 98 -22.49 -8.20 -9.59
CA PRO A 98 -23.54 -7.23 -9.86
C PRO A 98 -23.26 -5.86 -9.26
N GLN A 99 -23.60 -4.79 -9.99
CA GLN A 99 -23.30 -3.43 -9.51
C GLN A 99 -24.05 -3.11 -8.22
N LEU A 100 -25.29 -3.57 -8.11
CA LEU A 100 -26.11 -3.41 -6.88
C LEU A 100 -25.50 -4.15 -5.68
N SER A 101 -24.91 -5.35 -5.90
CA SER A 101 -24.12 -6.06 -4.87
C SER A 101 -23.01 -5.19 -4.31
N LYS A 102 -22.24 -4.53 -5.17
CA LYS A 102 -21.13 -3.65 -4.74
C LYS A 102 -21.62 -2.44 -3.93
N ILE A 103 -22.81 -1.92 -4.24
CA ILE A 103 -23.41 -0.81 -3.46
C ILE A 103 -23.80 -1.31 -2.07
N LEU A 104 -24.51 -2.44 -1.98
CA LEU A 104 -24.89 -3.05 -0.70
C LEU A 104 -23.66 -3.42 0.15
N GLU A 105 -22.63 -4.03 -0.47
CA GLU A 105 -21.37 -4.30 0.20
C GLU A 105 -20.71 -3.01 0.75
N LYS A 106 -20.81 -1.88 0.03
CA LYS A 106 -20.31 -0.59 0.52
C LYS A 106 -21.09 -0.04 1.70
N MET A 107 -22.42 -0.22 1.72
CA MET A 107 -23.23 0.14 2.89
C MET A 107 -22.80 -0.66 4.13
N PHE A 108 -22.59 -1.96 3.95
CA PHE A 108 -22.13 -2.84 5.02
C PHE A 108 -20.71 -2.48 5.50
N ILE A 109 -19.76 -2.31 4.56
CA ILE A 109 -18.34 -2.07 4.90
C ILE A 109 -18.13 -0.74 5.62
N THR A 110 -18.97 0.27 5.39
CA THR A 110 -18.92 1.54 6.13
C THR A 110 -19.17 1.30 7.62
N ARG A 111 -20.15 0.49 7.95
CA ARG A 111 -20.50 0.12 9.35
C ARG A 111 -19.44 -0.79 9.96
N LEU A 112 -18.96 -1.77 9.20
CA LEU A 112 -17.91 -2.70 9.61
C LEU A 112 -16.60 -1.95 9.93
N ASN A 113 -16.15 -1.06 9.06
CA ASN A 113 -14.93 -0.28 9.28
C ASN A 113 -15.05 0.63 10.50
N SER A 114 -16.22 1.27 10.73
CA SER A 114 -16.46 2.08 11.92
C SER A 114 -16.31 1.24 13.19
N PHE A 115 -16.85 0.03 13.21
CA PHE A 115 -16.72 -0.90 14.34
C PHE A 115 -15.27 -1.36 14.55
N ILE A 116 -14.59 -1.77 13.47
CA ILE A 116 -13.19 -2.22 13.49
C ILE A 116 -12.26 -1.14 14.05
N GLU A 117 -12.39 0.09 13.55
CA GLU A 117 -11.54 1.20 13.98
C GLU A 117 -11.85 1.65 15.41
N LYS A 118 -13.14 1.71 15.80
CA LYS A 118 -13.57 2.06 17.17
C LYS A 118 -12.99 1.10 18.21
N HIS A 119 -13.00 -0.18 17.92
CA HIS A 119 -12.52 -1.23 18.84
C HIS A 119 -11.09 -1.67 18.57
N LYS A 120 -10.37 -1.02 17.66
CA LYS A 120 -8.96 -1.31 17.32
C LYS A 120 -8.71 -2.81 17.05
N ILE A 121 -9.60 -3.46 16.30
CA ILE A 121 -9.59 -4.90 16.08
C ILE A 121 -8.38 -5.35 15.27
N LEU A 122 -8.00 -4.57 14.23
CA LEU A 122 -6.88 -4.92 13.36
C LEU A 122 -5.54 -4.49 13.97
N ASP A 123 -4.57 -5.40 13.90
CA ASP A 123 -3.22 -5.13 14.36
C ASP A 123 -2.55 -3.97 13.58
N GLU A 124 -1.64 -3.29 14.25
CA GLU A 124 -0.89 -2.15 13.71
C GLU A 124 0.07 -2.55 12.57
N GLY A 125 0.48 -3.81 12.50
CA GLY A 125 1.33 -4.37 11.43
C GLY A 125 0.60 -4.64 10.12
N GLN A 126 -0.75 -4.59 10.09
CA GLN A 126 -1.52 -4.74 8.85
C GLN A 126 -1.68 -3.39 8.14
N TYR A 127 -1.12 -3.28 6.93
CA TYR A 127 -1.17 -2.07 6.11
C TYR A 127 -2.12 -2.17 4.91
N GLY A 128 -2.50 -3.38 4.50
CA GLY A 128 -3.39 -3.59 3.36
C GLY A 128 -4.85 -3.27 3.68
N PHE A 129 -5.56 -2.68 2.73
CA PHE A 129 -7.02 -2.42 2.77
C PHE A 129 -7.52 -1.63 3.99
N ARG A 130 -6.67 -0.83 4.61
CA ARG A 130 -7.01 0.04 5.74
C ARG A 130 -6.90 1.52 5.36
N SER A 131 -7.78 2.34 5.91
CA SER A 131 -7.69 3.80 5.83
C SER A 131 -6.40 4.31 6.51
N ASN A 132 -5.85 5.40 6.00
CA ASN A 132 -4.62 6.02 6.50
C ASN A 132 -3.38 5.12 6.50
N ARG A 133 -3.41 3.99 5.77
CA ARG A 133 -2.28 3.08 5.54
C ARG A 133 -1.88 3.11 4.06
N SER A 134 -0.62 2.83 3.76
CA SER A 134 -0.11 2.79 2.39
C SER A 134 1.11 1.88 2.29
N THR A 135 1.46 1.48 1.06
CA THR A 135 2.71 0.76 0.76
C THR A 135 3.94 1.51 1.25
N SER A 136 3.94 2.83 1.11
CA SER A 136 5.01 3.70 1.57
C SER A 136 5.20 3.66 3.09
N LEU A 137 4.10 3.68 3.87
CA LEU A 137 4.18 3.58 5.33
C LEU A 137 4.60 2.18 5.80
N ALA A 138 4.18 1.12 5.10
CA ALA A 138 4.65 -0.24 5.36
C ALA A 138 6.16 -0.36 5.13
N LEU A 139 6.65 0.11 3.98
CA LEU A 139 8.08 0.17 3.64
C LEU A 139 8.87 1.00 4.66
N MET A 140 8.36 2.19 5.01
CA MET A 140 8.99 3.06 6.01
C MET A 140 9.13 2.32 7.35
N ASN A 141 8.09 1.64 7.84
CA ASN A 141 8.14 0.86 9.07
C ASN A 141 9.26 -0.19 9.01
N VAL A 142 9.33 -0.94 7.93
CA VAL A 142 10.36 -1.99 7.73
C VAL A 142 11.76 -1.38 7.72
N ILE A 143 12.00 -0.36 6.89
CA ILE A 143 13.32 0.26 6.74
C ILE A 143 13.78 0.97 8.00
N GLU A 144 12.90 1.66 8.69
CA GLU A 144 13.22 2.32 9.98
C GLU A 144 13.64 1.29 11.04
N ASN A 145 12.93 0.16 11.14
CA ASN A 145 13.27 -0.90 12.08
C ASN A 145 14.60 -1.59 11.73
N ILE A 146 14.81 -1.97 10.46
CA ILE A 146 16.06 -2.60 10.03
C ILE A 146 17.25 -1.66 10.25
N THR A 147 17.14 -0.40 9.82
CA THR A 147 18.22 0.57 9.98
C THR A 147 18.51 0.89 11.45
N ASN A 148 17.48 0.90 12.30
CA ASN A 148 17.66 1.08 13.75
C ASN A 148 18.42 -0.08 14.37
N ALA A 149 18.09 -1.32 14.01
CA ALA A 149 18.82 -2.49 14.49
C ALA A 149 20.29 -2.48 14.02
N ILE A 150 20.54 -2.18 12.73
CA ILE A 150 21.90 -2.05 12.17
C ILE A 150 22.68 -0.91 12.87
N ASP A 151 22.02 0.20 13.17
CA ASP A 151 22.64 1.34 13.88
C ASP A 151 23.09 0.94 15.28
N ASN A 152 22.33 0.06 15.94
CA ASN A 152 22.64 -0.57 17.23
C ASN A 152 23.55 -1.82 17.12
N LYS A 153 24.20 -2.05 15.98
CA LYS A 153 25.10 -3.18 15.70
C LYS A 153 24.45 -4.57 15.71
N LYS A 154 23.13 -4.68 15.67
CA LYS A 154 22.41 -5.95 15.65
C LYS A 154 22.35 -6.54 14.25
N HIS A 155 22.22 -7.86 14.18
CA HIS A 155 21.87 -8.61 12.97
C HIS A 155 20.36 -8.55 12.74
N VAL A 156 19.92 -8.58 11.48
CA VAL A 156 18.49 -8.62 11.15
C VAL A 156 18.26 -9.68 10.09
N ILE A 157 17.35 -10.61 10.34
CA ILE A 157 16.84 -11.57 9.36
C ILE A 157 15.44 -11.15 8.95
N GLY A 158 15.20 -11.04 7.64
CA GLY A 158 13.89 -10.85 7.05
C GLY A 158 13.46 -12.10 6.28
N VAL A 159 12.23 -12.57 6.47
CA VAL A 159 11.61 -13.65 5.70
C VAL A 159 10.42 -13.08 4.95
N PHE A 160 10.41 -13.24 3.63
CA PHE A 160 9.36 -12.78 2.72
C PHE A 160 8.51 -13.98 2.33
N ILE A 161 7.31 -14.06 2.88
CA ILE A 161 6.41 -15.19 2.76
C ILE A 161 5.43 -14.96 1.61
N ASP A 162 5.31 -15.92 0.70
CA ASP A 162 4.31 -15.95 -0.37
C ASP A 162 3.23 -16.97 -0.04
N LEU A 163 1.96 -16.60 -0.16
CA LEU A 163 0.81 -17.50 0.06
C LEU A 163 0.24 -17.97 -1.28
N LYS A 164 -0.16 -19.25 -1.33
CA LYS A 164 -0.82 -19.80 -2.52
C LYS A 164 -2.30 -19.43 -2.51
N LYS A 165 -2.76 -18.63 -3.50
CA LYS A 165 -4.18 -18.32 -3.72
C LYS A 165 -4.92 -17.87 -2.45
N ALA A 166 -4.33 -16.99 -1.65
CA ALA A 166 -4.77 -16.62 -0.30
C ALA A 166 -6.27 -16.23 -0.22
N PHE A 167 -6.78 -15.46 -1.19
CA PHE A 167 -8.19 -15.06 -1.23
C PHE A 167 -9.15 -16.20 -1.60
N ASP A 168 -8.67 -17.18 -2.38
CA ASP A 168 -9.50 -18.28 -2.89
C ASP A 168 -9.59 -19.45 -1.89
N THR A 169 -8.74 -19.47 -0.85
CA THR A 169 -8.62 -20.58 0.11
C THR A 169 -9.18 -20.28 1.50
N ILE A 170 -9.76 -19.09 1.70
CA ILE A 170 -10.38 -18.74 3.00
C ILE A 170 -11.46 -19.76 3.36
N ASN A 171 -11.30 -20.41 4.49
CA ASN A 171 -12.31 -21.31 5.02
C ASN A 171 -13.42 -20.52 5.71
N HIS A 172 -14.67 -20.66 5.21
CA HIS A 172 -15.81 -19.89 5.71
C HIS A 172 -16.12 -20.18 7.17
N CYS A 173 -16.02 -21.44 7.63
CA CYS A 173 -16.30 -21.80 9.03
C CYS A 173 -15.30 -21.13 9.98
N ILE A 174 -14.01 -21.16 9.64
CA ILE A 174 -12.95 -20.51 10.43
C ILE A 174 -13.18 -18.98 10.44
N LEU A 175 -13.50 -18.38 9.28
CA LEU A 175 -13.76 -16.95 9.17
C LEU A 175 -14.94 -16.54 10.08
N ILE A 176 -16.07 -17.23 9.98
CA ILE A 176 -17.28 -16.95 10.77
C ILE A 176 -16.97 -17.04 12.28
N HIS A 177 -16.23 -18.05 12.70
CA HIS A 177 -15.84 -18.18 14.09
C HIS A 177 -14.90 -17.06 14.57
N LYS A 178 -13.94 -16.61 13.73
CA LYS A 178 -13.08 -15.45 14.04
C LYS A 178 -13.89 -14.16 14.15
N LEU A 179 -14.84 -13.95 13.24
CA LEU A 179 -15.72 -12.77 13.24
C LEU A 179 -16.55 -12.68 14.52
N ASP A 180 -17.11 -13.83 15.00
CA ASP A 180 -17.81 -13.89 16.28
C ASP A 180 -16.94 -13.42 17.44
N ARG A 181 -15.70 -13.90 17.49
CA ARG A 181 -14.72 -13.49 18.49
C ARG A 181 -14.40 -11.99 18.44
N TYR A 182 -14.31 -11.41 17.24
CA TYR A 182 -14.12 -9.97 17.07
C TYR A 182 -15.35 -9.12 17.46
N GLY A 183 -16.49 -9.72 17.78
CA GLY A 183 -17.72 -9.01 18.15
C GLY A 183 -18.69 -8.80 17.01
N ILE A 184 -18.47 -9.44 15.87
CA ILE A 184 -19.40 -9.45 14.74
C ILE A 184 -20.30 -10.68 14.92
N ARG A 185 -21.47 -10.48 15.57
CA ARG A 185 -22.33 -11.56 16.08
C ARG A 185 -23.78 -11.39 15.67
N GLY A 186 -24.59 -12.44 15.93
CA GLY A 186 -26.02 -12.44 15.71
C GLY A 186 -26.36 -12.10 14.27
N LEU A 187 -27.33 -11.25 14.06
CA LEU A 187 -27.86 -10.86 12.75
C LEU A 187 -26.78 -10.37 11.76
N VAL A 188 -25.74 -9.66 12.26
CA VAL A 188 -24.61 -9.19 11.44
C VAL A 188 -23.79 -10.36 10.93
N LEU A 189 -23.54 -11.35 11.78
CA LEU A 189 -22.81 -12.57 11.42
C LEU A 189 -23.63 -13.42 10.45
N ASP A 190 -24.94 -13.51 10.64
CA ASP A 190 -25.86 -14.23 9.76
C ASP A 190 -25.87 -13.60 8.36
N TRP A 191 -25.85 -12.28 8.28
CA TRP A 191 -25.72 -11.57 7.01
C TRP A 191 -24.42 -11.93 6.29
N ILE A 192 -23.28 -11.98 6.99
CA ILE A 192 -21.99 -12.39 6.39
C ILE A 192 -22.03 -13.87 5.99
N ARG A 193 -22.63 -14.73 6.81
CA ARG A 193 -22.82 -16.15 6.48
C ARG A 193 -23.65 -16.29 5.21
N SER A 194 -24.77 -15.56 5.12
CA SER A 194 -25.60 -15.50 3.91
C SER A 194 -24.83 -14.95 2.69
N TYR A 195 -24.02 -13.89 2.90
CA TYR A 195 -23.16 -13.32 1.84
C TYR A 195 -22.17 -14.35 1.27
N LEU A 196 -21.60 -15.21 2.10
CA LEU A 196 -20.62 -16.23 1.69
C LEU A 196 -21.26 -17.48 1.10
N SER A 197 -22.48 -17.82 1.51
CA SER A 197 -23.17 -19.06 1.14
C SER A 197 -23.87 -18.96 -0.20
N ASN A 198 -24.01 -20.12 -0.90
CA ASN A 198 -24.73 -20.27 -2.17
C ASN A 198 -24.26 -19.31 -3.27
N ARG A 199 -22.98 -18.98 -3.27
CA ARG A 199 -22.38 -18.16 -4.33
C ARG A 199 -22.06 -19.03 -5.52
N LYS A 200 -22.28 -18.47 -6.71
CA LYS A 200 -22.01 -19.14 -7.98
C LYS A 200 -21.10 -18.30 -8.86
N GLN A 201 -20.34 -18.98 -9.71
CA GLN A 201 -19.49 -18.30 -10.70
C GLN A 201 -19.43 -19.08 -12.01
N PHE A 202 -19.24 -18.34 -13.09
CA PHE A 202 -18.92 -18.89 -14.40
C PHE A 202 -17.82 -18.05 -15.06
N VAL A 203 -17.03 -18.68 -15.93
CA VAL A 203 -15.96 -18.00 -16.67
C VAL A 203 -16.51 -17.57 -18.03
N LYS A 204 -16.17 -16.35 -18.47
CA LYS A 204 -16.47 -15.85 -19.81
C LYS A 204 -15.19 -15.43 -20.52
N VAL A 205 -14.94 -16.04 -21.70
CA VAL A 205 -13.78 -15.76 -22.57
C VAL A 205 -14.27 -15.73 -24.02
N ASP A 206 -13.99 -14.65 -24.72
CA ASP A 206 -14.29 -14.49 -26.17
C ASP A 206 -15.71 -14.87 -26.57
N GLY A 207 -16.70 -14.52 -25.76
CA GLY A 207 -18.11 -14.81 -25.99
C GLY A 207 -18.59 -16.17 -25.44
N ALA A 208 -17.70 -17.15 -25.25
CA ALA A 208 -18.02 -18.43 -24.64
C ALA A 208 -18.16 -18.34 -23.10
N CYS A 209 -19.13 -19.08 -22.57
CA CYS A 209 -19.37 -19.15 -21.12
C CYS A 209 -19.22 -20.60 -20.64
N SER A 210 -18.56 -20.79 -19.51
CA SER A 210 -18.53 -22.07 -18.82
C SER A 210 -19.85 -22.37 -18.11
N GLN A 211 -19.99 -23.60 -17.62
CA GLN A 211 -21.05 -23.92 -16.66
C GLN A 211 -20.91 -23.07 -15.38
N CYS A 212 -22.03 -22.83 -14.72
CA CYS A 212 -22.08 -22.12 -13.46
C CYS A 212 -21.79 -23.08 -12.31
N LEU A 213 -20.72 -22.82 -11.53
CA LEU A 213 -20.27 -23.67 -10.44
C LEU A 213 -20.43 -22.96 -9.09
N ASP A 214 -20.65 -23.74 -8.03
CA ASP A 214 -20.72 -23.24 -6.66
C ASP A 214 -19.36 -22.87 -6.10
N ILE A 215 -19.30 -21.84 -5.28
CA ILE A 215 -18.12 -21.41 -4.53
C ILE A 215 -18.27 -21.88 -3.09
N VAL A 216 -17.45 -22.84 -2.68
CA VAL A 216 -17.50 -23.45 -1.33
C VAL A 216 -16.48 -22.87 -0.35
N CYS A 217 -15.48 -22.13 -0.85
CA CYS A 217 -14.45 -21.46 -0.04
C CYS A 217 -13.95 -20.19 -0.75
N GLY A 218 -13.20 -19.40 -0.02
CA GLY A 218 -12.64 -18.14 -0.53
C GLY A 218 -13.64 -16.98 -0.54
N VAL A 219 -13.14 -15.82 -0.97
CA VAL A 219 -13.92 -14.61 -1.20
C VAL A 219 -13.71 -14.12 -2.63
N PRO A 220 -14.74 -13.57 -3.30
CA PRO A 220 -14.63 -13.18 -4.70
C PRO A 220 -13.55 -12.11 -4.92
N GLN A 221 -12.58 -12.39 -5.77
CA GLN A 221 -11.55 -11.41 -6.16
C GLN A 221 -12.16 -10.32 -7.04
N GLY A 222 -12.63 -9.24 -6.46
CA GLY A 222 -13.35 -8.14 -7.12
C GLY A 222 -14.56 -7.65 -6.34
N SER A 223 -14.89 -8.30 -5.21
CA SER A 223 -15.86 -7.81 -4.24
C SER A 223 -15.31 -6.62 -3.46
N VAL A 224 -16.17 -5.84 -2.87
CA VAL A 224 -15.82 -4.72 -1.97
C VAL A 224 -15.48 -5.24 -0.58
N LEU A 225 -16.21 -6.27 -0.12
CA LEU A 225 -16.09 -6.84 1.22
C LEU A 225 -14.96 -7.88 1.35
N GLY A 226 -14.62 -8.60 0.28
CA GLY A 226 -13.60 -9.66 0.30
C GLY A 226 -12.27 -9.25 0.90
N PRO A 227 -11.68 -8.11 0.52
CA PRO A 227 -10.41 -7.66 1.08
C PRO A 227 -10.43 -7.45 2.60
N ILE A 228 -11.50 -6.90 3.16
CA ILE A 228 -11.60 -6.69 4.61
C ILE A 228 -11.83 -8.01 5.36
N LEU A 229 -12.59 -8.93 4.79
CA LEU A 229 -12.77 -10.27 5.36
C LEU A 229 -11.45 -11.04 5.38
N PHE A 230 -10.62 -10.91 4.35
CA PHE A 230 -9.28 -11.51 4.32
C PHE A 230 -8.38 -10.96 5.44
N ILE A 231 -8.30 -9.63 5.60
CA ILE A 231 -7.43 -9.07 6.64
C ILE A 231 -7.93 -9.37 8.06
N LEU A 232 -9.24 -9.54 8.27
CA LEU A 232 -9.80 -10.04 9.52
C LEU A 232 -9.46 -11.54 9.73
N TYR A 233 -9.46 -12.33 8.65
CA TYR A 233 -9.10 -13.75 8.73
C TYR A 233 -7.67 -13.98 9.17
N ILE A 234 -6.72 -13.17 8.67
CA ILE A 234 -5.28 -13.33 8.96
C ILE A 234 -4.83 -12.55 10.21
N ASN A 235 -5.71 -11.75 10.81
CA ASN A 235 -5.32 -10.79 11.85
C ASN A 235 -4.71 -11.43 13.11
N ASP A 236 -5.15 -12.61 13.52
CA ASP A 236 -4.60 -13.30 14.70
C ASP A 236 -3.20 -13.92 14.46
N LEU A 237 -2.65 -13.83 13.25
CA LEU A 237 -1.27 -14.19 12.96
C LEU A 237 -0.27 -13.37 13.81
N PHE A 238 -0.59 -12.12 14.11
CA PHE A 238 0.26 -11.25 14.94
C PHE A 238 0.43 -11.75 16.37
N GLN A 239 -0.47 -12.60 16.86
CA GLN A 239 -0.43 -13.15 18.22
C GLN A 239 0.39 -14.47 18.31
N VAL A 240 0.84 -15.02 17.17
CA VAL A 240 1.59 -16.29 17.14
C VAL A 240 2.97 -16.14 17.77
N SER A 241 3.59 -14.98 17.60
CA SER A 241 4.95 -14.73 18.09
C SER A 241 5.12 -13.31 18.61
N ASN A 242 5.70 -13.19 19.78
CA ASN A 242 6.13 -11.90 20.36
C ASN A 242 7.59 -11.54 20.02
N LYS A 243 8.32 -12.43 19.36
CA LYS A 243 9.72 -12.22 18.95
C LYS A 243 9.83 -11.72 17.52
N LEU A 244 8.87 -12.09 16.67
CA LEU A 244 8.85 -11.70 15.28
C LEU A 244 8.07 -10.39 15.09
N ARG A 245 8.61 -9.50 14.28
CA ARG A 245 7.87 -8.33 13.80
C ARG A 245 7.24 -8.66 12.45
N LEU A 246 5.92 -8.73 12.43
CA LEU A 246 5.18 -8.98 11.22
C LEU A 246 4.76 -7.65 10.58
N VAL A 247 4.93 -7.57 9.25
CA VAL A 247 4.42 -6.47 8.43
C VAL A 247 3.67 -7.07 7.27
N LEU A 248 2.36 -6.88 7.27
CA LEU A 248 1.45 -7.41 6.28
C LEU A 248 0.90 -6.32 5.39
N PHE A 249 0.82 -6.62 4.11
CA PHE A 249 0.07 -5.81 3.15
C PHE A 249 -0.87 -6.73 2.36
N ALA A 250 -2.07 -6.92 2.87
CA ALA A 250 -2.99 -7.97 2.44
C ALA A 250 -2.37 -9.37 2.61
N ASP A 251 -2.17 -10.10 1.51
CA ASP A 251 -1.56 -11.42 1.44
C ASP A 251 -0.02 -11.40 1.49
N ASP A 252 0.60 -10.27 1.14
CA ASP A 252 2.06 -10.10 1.27
C ASP A 252 2.45 -10.09 2.76
N THR A 253 2.97 -11.21 3.25
CA THR A 253 3.36 -11.42 4.66
C THR A 253 4.87 -11.36 4.80
N ASN A 254 5.37 -10.47 5.65
CA ASN A 254 6.81 -10.30 5.85
C ASN A 254 7.13 -10.31 7.33
N VAL A 255 8.20 -10.99 7.66
CA VAL A 255 8.63 -11.25 9.03
C VAL A 255 10.04 -10.73 9.21
N PHE A 256 10.29 -10.02 10.31
CA PHE A 256 11.61 -9.50 10.64
C PHE A 256 11.94 -9.83 12.09
N CYS A 257 13.21 -10.21 12.33
CA CYS A 257 13.75 -10.43 13.66
C CYS A 257 15.14 -9.84 13.76
N ASP A 258 15.50 -9.25 14.89
CA ASP A 258 16.84 -8.72 15.16
C ASP A 258 17.42 -9.32 16.45
N GLY A 259 18.74 -9.45 16.48
CA GLY A 259 19.47 -10.00 17.62
C GLY A 259 20.94 -9.61 17.58
N ASP A 260 21.58 -9.71 18.74
CA ASP A 260 23.01 -9.35 18.90
C ASP A 260 23.92 -10.49 18.39
N ASP A 261 23.54 -11.74 18.65
CA ASP A 261 24.23 -12.92 18.16
C ASP A 261 23.50 -13.54 16.97
N LEU A 262 24.22 -13.80 15.88
CA LEU A 262 23.64 -14.29 14.64
C LEU A 262 23.15 -15.75 14.75
N GLN A 263 23.90 -16.60 15.48
CA GLN A 263 23.56 -18.01 15.59
C GLN A 263 22.28 -18.17 16.43
N GLN A 264 22.19 -17.47 17.55
CA GLN A 264 20.98 -17.44 18.37
C GLN A 264 19.79 -16.88 17.58
N LEU A 265 20.02 -15.82 16.77
CA LEU A 265 18.99 -15.23 15.95
C LEU A 265 18.42 -16.23 14.91
N ILE A 266 19.29 -17.02 14.26
CA ILE A 266 18.89 -18.06 13.32
C ILE A 266 17.99 -19.09 14.02
N GLU A 267 18.39 -19.58 15.19
CA GLU A 267 17.59 -20.55 15.95
C GLU A 267 16.25 -20.00 16.42
N ILE A 268 16.22 -18.73 16.85
CA ILE A 268 14.95 -18.06 17.20
C ILE A 268 14.04 -18.00 15.97
N VAL A 269 14.55 -17.54 14.83
CA VAL A 269 13.74 -17.42 13.61
C VAL A 269 13.24 -18.78 13.14
N LYS A 270 14.06 -19.83 13.16
CA LYS A 270 13.62 -21.20 12.84
C LYS A 270 12.42 -21.62 13.69
N LYS A 271 12.57 -21.55 15.02
CA LYS A 271 11.54 -21.95 15.98
C LYS A 271 10.23 -21.14 15.80
N GLU A 272 10.34 -19.84 15.60
CA GLU A 272 9.15 -18.99 15.44
C GLU A 272 8.50 -19.18 14.06
N MET A 273 9.27 -19.49 13.01
CA MET A 273 8.73 -19.82 11.70
C MET A 273 7.95 -21.16 11.69
N GLU A 274 8.34 -22.13 12.51
CA GLU A 274 7.57 -23.36 12.71
C GLU A 274 6.19 -23.07 13.32
N LYS A 275 6.12 -22.19 14.31
CA LYS A 275 4.84 -21.74 14.89
C LYS A 275 3.94 -21.04 13.86
N LEU A 276 4.52 -20.14 13.04
CA LEU A 276 3.79 -19.50 11.96
C LEU A 276 3.26 -20.52 10.96
N LYS A 277 4.09 -21.51 10.59
CA LYS A 277 3.69 -22.59 9.69
C LYS A 277 2.50 -23.39 10.25
N LEU A 278 2.56 -23.79 11.51
CA LEU A 278 1.44 -24.48 12.17
C LEU A 278 0.17 -23.62 12.15
N TRP A 279 0.30 -22.31 12.40
CA TRP A 279 -0.84 -21.39 12.33
C TRP A 279 -1.43 -21.35 10.91
N PHE A 280 -0.59 -21.28 9.85
CA PHE A 280 -1.07 -21.30 8.46
C PHE A 280 -1.82 -22.59 8.14
N ASP A 281 -1.29 -23.76 8.57
CA ASP A 281 -1.92 -25.05 8.33
C ASP A 281 -3.29 -25.16 9.01
N VAL A 282 -3.37 -24.79 10.28
CA VAL A 282 -4.64 -24.77 11.05
C VAL A 282 -5.65 -23.84 10.39
N ASN A 283 -5.22 -22.72 9.85
CA ASN A 283 -6.06 -21.78 9.13
C ASN A 283 -6.26 -22.12 7.64
N LYS A 284 -5.86 -23.31 7.18
CA LYS A 284 -6.04 -23.77 5.80
C LYS A 284 -5.42 -22.83 4.75
N LEU A 285 -4.37 -22.10 5.12
CA LEU A 285 -3.59 -21.25 4.22
C LEU A 285 -2.29 -21.96 3.85
N SER A 286 -2.02 -22.09 2.55
CA SER A 286 -0.84 -22.81 2.07
C SER A 286 0.31 -21.87 1.79
N LEU A 287 1.47 -22.13 2.41
CA LEU A 287 2.71 -21.43 2.10
C LEU A 287 3.25 -21.84 0.73
N ASN A 288 3.76 -20.90 -0.01
CA ASN A 288 4.52 -21.14 -1.23
C ASN A 288 6.03 -21.15 -0.91
N LEU A 289 6.53 -22.27 -0.40
CA LEU A 289 7.92 -22.38 0.07
C LEU A 289 8.95 -22.11 -1.04
N SER A 290 8.63 -22.44 -2.30
CA SER A 290 9.53 -22.15 -3.42
C SER A 290 9.70 -20.65 -3.71
N LYS A 291 8.72 -19.83 -3.33
CA LYS A 291 8.77 -18.37 -3.46
C LYS A 291 9.06 -17.66 -2.15
N THR A 292 8.98 -18.34 -1.03
CA THR A 292 9.36 -17.78 0.27
C THR A 292 10.87 -17.65 0.32
N LYS A 293 11.35 -16.43 0.60
CA LYS A 293 12.78 -16.08 0.53
C LYS A 293 13.24 -15.49 1.86
N MET A 294 14.54 -15.61 2.12
CA MET A 294 15.17 -15.07 3.32
C MET A 294 16.28 -14.08 2.95
N MET A 295 16.42 -13.00 3.72
CA MET A 295 17.47 -12.00 3.58
C MET A 295 18.11 -11.70 4.94
N LEU A 296 19.45 -11.68 4.97
CA LEU A 296 20.21 -11.22 6.13
C LEU A 296 20.68 -9.80 5.86
N PHE A 297 20.18 -8.85 6.64
CA PHE A 297 20.53 -7.44 6.50
C PHE A 297 21.76 -7.07 7.32
N GLY A 298 22.58 -6.21 6.75
CA GLY A 298 23.75 -5.63 7.42
C GLY A 298 25.02 -5.73 6.59
N HIS A 299 26.14 -5.26 7.17
CA HIS A 299 27.44 -5.31 6.53
C HIS A 299 28.24 -6.46 7.14
N HIS A 300 28.21 -7.61 6.51
CA HIS A 300 28.97 -8.79 6.91
C HIS A 300 30.27 -8.81 6.12
N LYS A 301 31.35 -8.22 6.69
CA LYS A 301 32.67 -8.18 6.05
C LYS A 301 33.18 -9.60 5.74
N GLY A 302 33.27 -9.94 4.46
CA GLY A 302 34.05 -11.07 3.96
C GLY A 302 33.61 -12.49 4.34
N LYS A 303 32.51 -12.66 5.08
CA LYS A 303 32.00 -13.97 5.45
C LYS A 303 30.84 -14.38 4.54
N ASN A 304 31.07 -15.38 3.70
CA ASN A 304 29.96 -16.14 3.14
C ASN A 304 29.30 -16.91 4.31
N ILE A 305 28.35 -16.27 4.98
CA ILE A 305 27.58 -16.90 6.05
C ILE A 305 26.52 -17.76 5.35
N ASP A 306 26.73 -19.06 5.31
CA ASP A 306 25.66 -19.98 4.91
C ASP A 306 24.65 -20.06 6.07
N ILE A 307 23.41 -19.66 5.80
CA ILE A 307 22.33 -19.79 6.76
C ILE A 307 21.49 -20.98 6.32
N ASP A 308 21.62 -22.06 7.07
CA ASP A 308 20.84 -23.25 6.86
C ASP A 308 19.49 -23.17 7.58
N MET A 309 18.48 -22.63 6.87
CA MET A 309 17.12 -22.46 7.39
C MET A 309 16.14 -23.30 6.58
N HIS A 310 15.45 -24.20 7.25
CA HIS A 310 14.44 -25.06 6.67
C HIS A 310 13.06 -24.81 7.26
N ILE A 311 12.02 -24.94 6.44
CA ILE A 311 10.61 -25.01 6.85
C ILE A 311 10.04 -26.28 6.22
N ASN A 312 9.55 -27.23 7.03
CA ASN A 312 9.08 -28.55 6.57
C ASN A 312 10.13 -29.29 5.69
N GLY A 313 11.38 -29.28 6.08
CA GLY A 313 12.46 -29.91 5.31
C GLY A 313 12.87 -29.21 4.01
N VAL A 314 12.19 -28.11 3.63
CA VAL A 314 12.54 -27.32 2.45
C VAL A 314 13.46 -26.18 2.87
N LYS A 315 14.68 -26.16 2.32
CA LYS A 315 15.66 -25.08 2.56
C LYS A 315 15.14 -23.78 1.95
N LEU A 316 15.12 -22.71 2.75
CA LEU A 316 14.80 -21.38 2.26
C LEU A 316 15.97 -20.79 1.48
N GLU A 317 15.70 -20.25 0.31
CA GLU A 317 16.69 -19.56 -0.49
C GLU A 317 17.06 -18.23 0.16
N ARG A 318 18.37 -18.05 0.42
CA ARG A 318 18.91 -16.75 0.80
C ARG A 318 19.06 -15.88 -0.45
N ILE A 319 18.49 -14.67 -0.37
CA ILE A 319 18.57 -13.68 -1.42
C ILE A 319 19.26 -12.40 -0.92
N TYR A 320 19.83 -11.65 -1.84
CA TYR A 320 20.52 -10.38 -1.58
C TYR A 320 19.70 -9.18 -2.02
N GLU A 321 18.67 -9.41 -2.82
CA GLU A 321 17.74 -8.40 -3.31
C GLU A 321 16.32 -8.97 -3.34
N ASN A 322 15.33 -8.20 -2.92
CA ASN A 322 13.92 -8.58 -3.02
C ASN A 322 13.05 -7.40 -3.43
N LYS A 323 12.06 -7.67 -4.28
CA LYS A 323 11.04 -6.68 -4.63
C LYS A 323 9.90 -6.75 -3.63
N PHE A 324 9.88 -5.83 -2.68
CA PHE A 324 8.86 -5.71 -1.65
C PHE A 324 7.97 -4.49 -1.92
N LEU A 325 6.66 -4.69 -2.05
CA LEU A 325 5.66 -3.64 -2.34
C LEU A 325 6.10 -2.70 -3.49
N GLY A 326 6.68 -3.27 -4.56
CA GLY A 326 7.08 -2.51 -5.73
C GLY A 326 8.47 -1.85 -5.65
N VAL A 327 9.12 -1.84 -4.50
CA VAL A 327 10.47 -1.31 -4.26
C VAL A 327 11.46 -2.45 -4.11
N ILE A 328 12.63 -2.39 -4.77
CA ILE A 328 13.68 -3.39 -4.60
C ILE A 328 14.53 -2.99 -3.39
N ILE A 329 14.56 -3.86 -2.40
CA ILE A 329 15.37 -3.73 -1.19
C ILE A 329 16.57 -4.65 -1.34
N ASP A 330 17.78 -4.15 -1.10
CA ASP A 330 19.01 -4.94 -1.03
C ASP A 330 19.44 -5.14 0.43
N ASP A 331 20.17 -6.23 0.70
CA ASP A 331 20.65 -6.63 2.03
C ASP A 331 21.50 -5.55 2.73
N LYS A 332 22.13 -4.69 1.94
CA LYS A 332 22.97 -3.57 2.40
C LYS A 332 22.23 -2.25 2.45
N LEU A 333 20.95 -2.19 2.04
CA LEU A 333 20.14 -0.98 1.92
C LEU A 333 20.86 0.14 1.15
N THR A 334 21.47 -0.19 0.02
CA THR A 334 22.16 0.78 -0.83
C THR A 334 21.25 1.45 -1.85
N TRP A 335 20.12 0.84 -2.14
CA TRP A 335 19.12 1.24 -3.15
C TRP A 335 19.63 1.19 -4.60
N LYS A 336 20.86 0.73 -4.86
CA LYS A 336 21.44 0.69 -6.21
C LYS A 336 20.58 -0.12 -7.18
N ALA A 337 20.16 -1.31 -6.78
CA ALA A 337 19.31 -2.18 -7.58
C ALA A 337 17.95 -1.52 -7.91
N HIS A 338 17.34 -0.86 -6.92
CA HIS A 338 16.09 -0.14 -7.11
C HIS A 338 16.24 1.03 -8.09
N ILE A 339 17.29 1.83 -7.93
CA ILE A 339 17.58 2.97 -8.80
C ILE A 339 17.84 2.50 -10.24
N SER A 340 18.61 1.42 -10.43
CA SER A 340 18.83 0.82 -11.76
C SER A 340 17.51 0.32 -12.37
N TYR A 341 16.65 -0.30 -11.58
CA TYR A 341 15.32 -0.70 -12.03
C TYR A 341 14.46 0.50 -12.48
N ILE A 342 14.44 1.57 -11.69
CA ILE A 342 13.71 2.81 -12.04
C ILE A 342 14.31 3.44 -13.31
N GLN A 343 15.64 3.52 -13.43
CA GLN A 343 16.32 4.05 -14.62
C GLN A 343 15.89 3.31 -15.89
N ALA A 344 15.87 1.98 -15.85
CA ALA A 344 15.41 1.17 -16.99
C ALA A 344 13.94 1.44 -17.37
N LYS A 345 13.07 1.61 -16.38
CA LYS A 345 11.66 1.96 -16.61
C LYS A 345 11.50 3.38 -17.16
N LEU A 346 12.19 4.36 -16.57
CA LEU A 346 12.18 5.74 -17.03
C LEU A 346 12.72 5.89 -18.45
N SER A 347 13.81 5.20 -18.80
CA SER A 347 14.39 5.24 -20.15
C SER A 347 13.38 4.79 -21.19
N ARG A 348 12.63 3.72 -20.92
CA ARG A 348 11.54 3.25 -21.80
C ARG A 348 10.42 4.28 -21.93
N SER A 349 9.95 4.83 -20.80
CA SER A 349 8.88 5.86 -20.80
C SER A 349 9.32 7.13 -21.53
N ILE A 350 10.57 7.55 -21.34
CA ILE A 350 11.15 8.72 -22.03
C ILE A 350 11.30 8.46 -23.54
N SER A 351 11.62 7.24 -23.94
CA SER A 351 11.63 6.84 -25.36
C SER A 351 10.24 6.97 -26.00
N VAL A 352 9.19 6.55 -25.27
CA VAL A 352 7.78 6.75 -25.72
C VAL A 352 7.47 8.24 -25.87
N LEU A 353 7.82 9.08 -24.88
CA LEU A 353 7.66 10.53 -24.97
C LEU A 353 8.40 11.13 -26.17
N ASN A 354 9.62 10.67 -26.44
CA ASN A 354 10.42 11.17 -27.55
C ASN A 354 9.81 10.84 -28.92
N LYS A 355 9.17 9.68 -29.07
CA LYS A 355 8.38 9.36 -30.26
C LYS A 355 7.11 10.19 -30.34
N ALA A 356 6.41 10.32 -29.23
CA ALA A 356 5.14 11.04 -29.15
C ALA A 356 5.28 12.54 -29.45
N LYS A 357 6.45 13.16 -29.18
CA LYS A 357 6.68 14.60 -29.43
C LYS A 357 6.50 15.02 -30.88
N LEU A 358 6.61 14.08 -31.83
CA LEU A 358 6.47 14.35 -33.27
C LEU A 358 5.01 14.67 -33.64
N VAL A 359 4.04 14.06 -32.93
CA VAL A 359 2.62 14.13 -33.28
C VAL A 359 1.74 14.80 -32.20
N LEU A 360 2.20 14.89 -30.96
CA LEU A 360 1.41 15.42 -29.85
C LEU A 360 1.79 16.86 -29.50
N ASP A 361 0.80 17.60 -29.02
CA ASP A 361 0.99 18.93 -28.47
C ASP A 361 1.63 18.91 -27.06
N HIS A 362 2.00 20.07 -26.55
CA HIS A 362 2.64 20.25 -25.24
C HIS A 362 1.76 19.71 -24.10
N LYS A 363 0.44 19.97 -24.14
CA LYS A 363 -0.51 19.56 -23.09
C LYS A 363 -0.61 18.04 -22.99
N SER A 364 -0.70 17.37 -24.13
CA SER A 364 -0.74 15.89 -24.22
C SER A 364 0.58 15.27 -23.78
N LEU A 365 1.74 15.82 -24.17
CA LEU A 365 3.06 15.37 -23.71
C LEU A 365 3.22 15.56 -22.20
N HIS A 366 2.75 16.68 -21.64
CA HIS A 366 2.74 16.89 -20.19
C HIS A 366 1.87 15.85 -19.47
N MET A 367 0.69 15.50 -20.02
CA MET A 367 -0.17 14.44 -19.48
C MET A 367 0.54 13.07 -19.50
N LEU A 368 1.21 12.73 -20.61
CA LEU A 368 2.00 11.50 -20.72
C LEU A 368 3.14 11.47 -19.71
N TYR A 369 3.82 12.60 -19.46
CA TYR A 369 4.83 12.68 -18.41
C TYR A 369 4.24 12.39 -17.03
N CYS A 370 3.12 13.03 -16.70
CA CYS A 370 2.45 12.84 -15.41
C CYS A 370 1.96 11.40 -15.20
N THR A 371 1.65 10.65 -16.26
CA THR A 371 1.14 9.28 -16.19
C THR A 371 2.22 8.21 -16.32
N LEU A 372 3.23 8.41 -17.16
CA LEU A 372 4.23 7.39 -17.49
C LEU A 372 5.61 7.61 -16.84
N VAL A 373 5.92 8.84 -16.41
CA VAL A 373 7.26 9.18 -15.90
C VAL A 373 7.21 9.57 -14.42
N LEU A 374 6.37 10.53 -14.06
CA LEU A 374 6.27 11.06 -12.70
C LEU A 374 6.01 9.99 -11.62
N PRO A 375 5.16 8.95 -11.85
CA PRO A 375 4.93 7.91 -10.86
C PRO A 375 6.19 7.15 -10.45
N TYR A 376 7.15 6.92 -11.37
CA TYR A 376 8.42 6.26 -11.03
C TYR A 376 9.31 7.12 -10.12
N PHE A 377 9.24 8.45 -10.24
CA PHE A 377 9.97 9.36 -9.36
C PHE A 377 9.32 9.53 -7.99
N SER A 378 8.00 9.38 -7.90
CA SER A 378 7.25 9.71 -6.67
C SER A 378 6.88 8.50 -5.84
N TYR A 379 6.88 7.28 -6.40
CA TYR A 379 6.45 6.09 -5.68
C TYR A 379 7.40 5.74 -4.53
N CYS A 380 6.93 5.84 -3.30
CA CYS A 380 7.66 5.58 -2.06
C CYS A 380 9.01 6.34 -1.96
N VAL A 381 9.13 7.47 -2.64
CA VAL A 381 10.39 8.21 -2.77
C VAL A 381 10.93 8.72 -1.42
N GLU A 382 10.08 8.96 -0.45
CA GLU A 382 10.46 9.31 0.91
C GLU A 382 11.26 8.21 1.63
N VAL A 383 11.14 6.96 1.18
CA VAL A 383 11.86 5.81 1.77
C VAL A 383 13.27 5.66 1.16
N TRP A 384 13.40 5.77 -0.17
CA TRP A 384 14.64 5.49 -0.89
C TRP A 384 15.32 6.74 -1.47
N GLY A 385 14.57 7.84 -1.62
CA GLY A 385 15.05 9.07 -2.26
C GLY A 385 15.94 9.93 -1.37
N ASN A 386 15.93 9.74 -0.07
CA ASN A 386 16.88 10.35 0.85
C ASN A 386 18.17 9.52 0.86
N ASN A 387 19.08 9.76 -0.10
CA ASN A 387 20.29 8.98 -0.29
C ASN A 387 21.42 9.90 -0.81
N TYR A 388 22.60 9.34 -1.04
CA TYR A 388 23.72 10.09 -1.64
C TYR A 388 23.34 10.67 -2.99
N LYS A 389 23.69 11.94 -3.20
CA LYS A 389 23.42 12.64 -4.48
C LYS A 389 24.05 11.91 -5.67
N THR A 390 25.22 11.34 -5.50
CA THR A 390 25.92 10.56 -6.54
C THR A 390 25.08 9.38 -7.02
N THR A 391 24.41 8.66 -6.10
CA THR A 391 23.57 7.52 -6.43
C THR A 391 22.27 7.94 -7.15
N LEU A 392 21.74 9.12 -6.82
CA LEU A 392 20.48 9.64 -7.36
C LEU A 392 20.65 10.51 -8.62
N HIS A 393 21.87 10.91 -8.95
CA HIS A 393 22.16 11.89 -10.00
C HIS A 393 21.60 11.51 -11.36
N SER A 394 21.73 10.24 -11.72
CA SER A 394 21.23 9.69 -12.98
C SER A 394 19.70 9.88 -13.14
N LEU A 395 18.92 9.78 -12.07
CA LEU A 395 17.48 10.02 -12.09
C LEU A 395 17.17 11.50 -12.38
N SER A 396 17.95 12.41 -11.80
CA SER A 396 17.83 13.84 -12.09
C SER A 396 18.13 14.17 -13.56
N ILE A 397 19.13 13.53 -14.17
CA ILE A 397 19.43 13.68 -15.60
C ILE A 397 18.27 13.19 -16.46
N LEU A 398 17.73 12.00 -16.15
CA LEU A 398 16.58 11.46 -16.89
C LEU A 398 15.35 12.36 -16.80
N GLN A 399 15.09 12.95 -15.62
CA GLN A 399 14.00 13.91 -15.47
C GLN A 399 14.21 15.15 -16.35
N LYS A 400 15.41 15.76 -16.34
CA LYS A 400 15.75 16.91 -17.19
C LYS A 400 15.56 16.58 -18.68
N ARG A 401 15.98 15.37 -19.10
CA ARG A 401 15.75 14.90 -20.48
C ARG A 401 14.26 14.83 -20.84
N ALA A 402 13.45 14.26 -19.95
CA ALA A 402 12.00 14.18 -20.16
C ALA A 402 11.35 15.58 -20.29
N ILE A 403 11.74 16.53 -19.45
CA ILE A 403 11.22 17.92 -19.49
C ILE A 403 11.59 18.62 -20.81
N ARG A 404 12.81 18.47 -21.30
CA ARG A 404 13.20 19.02 -22.62
C ARG A 404 12.36 18.46 -23.76
N ILE A 405 12.05 17.14 -23.71
CA ILE A 405 11.19 16.49 -24.71
C ILE A 405 9.78 17.08 -24.71
N ILE A 406 9.19 17.33 -23.53
CA ILE A 406 7.85 17.93 -23.40
C ILE A 406 7.82 19.31 -24.06
N HIS A 407 8.86 20.12 -23.84
CA HIS A 407 8.97 21.47 -24.40
C HIS A 407 9.52 21.51 -25.85
N LYS A 408 9.86 20.34 -26.42
CA LYS A 408 10.43 20.22 -27.79
C LYS A 408 11.68 21.07 -28.01
N VAL A 409 12.49 21.27 -26.96
CA VAL A 409 13.74 22.07 -27.02
C VAL A 409 14.98 21.19 -27.16
N SER A 410 16.13 21.82 -27.42
CA SER A 410 17.43 21.18 -27.53
C SER A 410 17.82 20.47 -26.22
N TYR A 411 18.67 19.44 -26.35
CA TYR A 411 19.19 18.70 -25.18
C TYR A 411 20.16 19.54 -24.31
N LEU A 412 20.68 20.64 -24.85
CA LEU A 412 21.55 21.58 -24.12
C LEU A 412 20.76 22.65 -23.34
N GLU A 413 19.49 22.83 -23.66
CA GLU A 413 18.67 23.89 -23.06
C GLU A 413 18.60 23.82 -21.54
N HIS A 414 18.70 24.97 -20.88
CA HIS A 414 18.59 25.07 -19.44
C HIS A 414 17.17 24.71 -18.95
N THR A 415 17.07 23.81 -18.00
CA THR A 415 15.78 23.22 -17.61
C THR A 415 15.02 24.01 -16.55
N ASN A 416 15.61 25.03 -15.90
CA ASN A 416 14.96 25.72 -14.79
C ASN A 416 13.65 26.40 -15.23
N LYS A 417 13.67 27.15 -16.33
CA LYS A 417 12.52 27.81 -16.95
C LYS A 417 11.45 26.77 -17.32
N LEU A 418 11.83 25.64 -17.90
CA LEU A 418 10.94 24.57 -18.32
C LEU A 418 10.18 23.91 -17.13
N PHE A 419 10.84 23.75 -15.98
CA PHE A 419 10.21 23.29 -14.75
C PHE A 419 9.19 24.27 -14.22
N ILE A 420 9.47 25.58 -14.30
CA ILE A 420 8.54 26.65 -13.90
C ILE A 420 7.28 26.63 -14.78
N GLU A 421 7.45 26.64 -16.11
CA GLU A 421 6.35 26.63 -17.08
C GLU A 421 5.47 25.37 -16.95
N SER A 422 6.08 24.21 -16.79
CA SER A 422 5.37 22.94 -16.56
C SER A 422 4.77 22.82 -15.17
N LYS A 423 5.09 23.73 -14.24
CA LYS A 423 4.74 23.64 -12.82
C LYS A 423 5.13 22.30 -12.20
N LEU A 424 6.29 21.75 -12.56
CA LEU A 424 6.79 20.45 -12.07
C LEU A 424 7.94 20.68 -11.09
N LEU A 425 8.03 19.78 -10.08
CA LEU A 425 9.14 19.80 -9.12
C LEU A 425 10.34 19.05 -9.69
N LYS A 426 11.56 19.58 -9.49
CA LYS A 426 12.81 18.87 -9.75
C LYS A 426 12.90 17.66 -8.81
N PHE A 427 13.62 16.63 -9.21
CA PHE A 427 13.65 15.35 -8.49
C PHE A 427 14.02 15.48 -7.01
N TYR A 428 15.05 16.22 -6.67
CA TYR A 428 15.45 16.40 -5.26
C TYR A 428 14.41 17.18 -4.44
N ASP A 429 13.79 18.17 -5.04
CA ASP A 429 12.72 18.93 -4.39
C ASP A 429 11.43 18.09 -4.25
N LEU A 430 11.20 17.15 -5.17
CA LEU A 430 10.11 16.17 -5.06
C LEU A 430 10.33 15.24 -3.86
N VAL A 431 11.56 14.75 -3.66
CA VAL A 431 11.94 13.95 -2.47
C VAL A 431 11.67 14.74 -1.19
N GLU A 432 12.14 15.99 -1.13
CA GLU A 432 11.93 16.89 0.00
C GLU A 432 10.43 17.12 0.25
N TYR A 433 9.68 17.42 -0.80
CA TYR A 433 8.24 17.64 -0.74
C TYR A 433 7.46 16.43 -0.22
N CYS A 434 7.79 15.21 -0.67
CA CYS A 434 7.16 13.98 -0.19
C CYS A 434 7.53 13.70 1.27
N THR A 435 8.80 13.89 1.64
CA THR A 435 9.28 13.74 3.02
C THR A 435 8.60 14.73 3.96
N ALA A 436 8.47 16.00 3.57
CA ALA A 436 7.80 17.04 4.36
C ALA A 436 6.33 16.69 4.67
N GLN A 437 5.61 16.06 3.71
CA GLN A 437 4.23 15.62 3.92
C GLN A 437 4.10 14.56 5.01
N ILE A 438 5.05 13.63 5.11
CA ILE A 438 5.05 12.63 6.18
C ILE A 438 5.21 13.31 7.54
N ILE A 439 6.14 14.26 7.64
CA ILE A 439 6.37 14.97 8.91
C ILE A 439 5.19 15.86 9.30
N PHE A 440 4.55 16.51 8.31
CA PHE A 440 3.30 17.25 8.58
C PHE A 440 2.21 16.32 9.12
N LYS A 441 2.05 15.13 8.55
CA LYS A 441 1.11 14.12 9.07
C LYS A 441 1.50 13.66 10.49
N ALA A 442 2.79 13.47 10.76
CA ALA A 442 3.29 13.13 12.09
C ALA A 442 2.94 14.22 13.13
N LYS A 443 3.18 15.49 12.78
CA LYS A 443 2.86 16.64 13.67
C LYS A 443 1.38 16.71 14.03
N ASN A 444 0.50 16.34 13.09
CA ASN A 444 -0.94 16.39 13.26
C ASN A 444 -1.57 15.04 13.67
N ASN A 445 -0.79 14.07 14.14
CA ASN A 445 -1.24 12.74 14.57
C ASN A 445 -2.08 11.99 13.52
N LEU A 446 -1.75 12.16 12.24
CA LEU A 446 -2.44 11.54 11.10
C LEU A 446 -1.76 10.26 10.61
N LEU A 447 -0.70 9.81 11.30
CA LEU A 447 0.01 8.58 10.97
C LEU A 447 -0.46 7.41 11.87
N PRO A 448 -0.28 6.17 11.40
CA PRO A 448 -0.44 4.98 12.23
C PRO A 448 0.43 5.05 13.49
N THR A 449 -0.05 4.48 14.60
CA THR A 449 0.60 4.57 15.91
C THR A 449 2.07 4.11 15.90
N ASN A 450 2.36 3.01 15.21
CA ASN A 450 3.72 2.47 15.09
C ASN A 450 4.68 3.39 14.31
N ILE A 451 4.16 4.14 13.31
CA ILE A 451 4.94 5.15 12.59
C ILE A 451 5.00 6.45 13.39
N GLN A 452 3.91 6.84 14.05
CA GLN A 452 3.84 8.05 14.86
C GLN A 452 4.91 8.05 15.97
N ARG A 453 5.17 6.89 16.58
CA ARG A 453 6.21 6.71 17.63
C ARG A 453 7.64 7.03 17.16
N LEU A 454 7.91 7.08 15.86
CA LEU A 454 9.21 7.48 15.31
C LEU A 454 9.49 8.99 15.46
N PHE A 455 8.45 9.77 15.73
CA PHE A 455 8.50 11.23 15.75
C PHE A 455 8.13 11.75 17.14
N ILE A 456 9.16 11.99 17.96
CA ILE A 456 9.00 12.46 19.34
C ILE A 456 9.09 13.98 19.34
N THR A 457 8.05 14.66 19.84
CA THR A 457 8.08 16.10 20.09
C THR A 457 8.94 16.39 21.31
N ARG A 458 9.60 17.53 21.32
CA ARG A 458 10.31 17.99 22.52
C ARG A 458 9.29 18.30 23.61
N GLU A 459 9.33 17.55 24.72
CA GLU A 459 8.62 17.93 25.95
C GLU A 459 9.34 19.12 26.55
N GLU A 460 8.64 20.20 26.73
CA GLU A 460 9.22 21.43 27.27
C GLU A 460 9.17 21.42 28.82
N LYS A 461 10.31 21.19 29.43
CA LYS A 461 10.52 21.58 30.84
C LYS A 461 10.64 23.10 31.03
N TYR A 462 10.82 23.86 29.94
CA TYR A 462 10.99 25.33 29.95
C TYR A 462 10.27 25.92 28.72
N ASN A 463 9.71 27.13 28.89
CA ASN A 463 8.99 27.90 27.84
C ASN A 463 9.94 28.39 26.73
N PHE A 464 10.51 27.49 25.92
CA PHE A 464 11.29 27.90 24.77
C PHE A 464 10.39 28.39 23.63
N ARG A 465 10.89 29.38 22.86
CA ARG A 465 10.17 30.05 21.76
C ARG A 465 9.74 29.13 20.58
N GLU A 466 10.07 27.83 20.60
CA GLU A 466 9.87 26.92 19.46
C GLU A 466 9.24 25.57 19.87
N LYS A 467 7.94 25.61 20.16
CA LYS A 467 7.12 24.43 20.56
C LYS A 467 6.91 23.37 19.47
N ASP A 468 7.32 23.64 18.22
CA ASP A 468 6.98 22.85 17.04
C ASP A 468 8.15 22.00 16.49
N LYS A 469 9.18 21.77 17.28
CA LYS A 469 10.34 20.96 16.86
C LYS A 469 10.25 19.52 17.36
N PHE A 470 10.67 18.59 16.51
CA PHE A 470 10.89 17.21 16.88
C PHE A 470 12.30 16.99 17.42
N VAL A 471 12.46 15.94 18.24
CA VAL A 471 13.76 15.47 18.73
C VAL A 471 14.53 14.81 17.59
N ILE A 472 15.76 15.20 17.37
CA ILE A 472 16.67 14.55 16.41
C ILE A 472 17.48 13.51 17.17
N HIS A 473 17.21 12.24 16.91
CA HIS A 473 18.00 11.15 17.49
C HIS A 473 19.40 11.09 16.86
N LYS A 474 20.39 10.73 17.67
CA LYS A 474 21.74 10.43 17.15
C LYS A 474 21.68 9.19 16.26
N ALA A 475 22.42 9.21 15.16
CA ALA A 475 22.53 8.09 14.23
C ALA A 475 24.01 7.84 13.90
N ARG A 476 24.47 6.62 14.13
CA ARG A 476 25.84 6.16 13.87
C ARG A 476 26.07 5.95 12.39
N THR A 477 25.12 5.33 11.71
CA THR A 477 25.25 4.95 10.28
C THR A 477 24.60 5.98 9.37
N ASN A 478 25.15 6.15 8.17
CA ASN A 478 24.54 7.00 7.15
C ASN A 478 23.18 6.46 6.69
N LYS A 479 22.98 5.14 6.68
CA LYS A 479 21.68 4.52 6.37
C LYS A 479 20.58 5.03 7.31
N LYS A 480 20.85 5.06 8.62
CA LYS A 480 19.91 5.62 9.61
C LYS A 480 19.73 7.13 9.44
N ARG A 481 20.80 7.87 9.09
CA ARG A 481 20.74 9.32 8.83
C ARG A 481 19.83 9.68 7.65
N PHE A 482 19.69 8.80 6.68
CA PHE A 482 18.82 8.96 5.51
C PHE A 482 17.35 8.59 5.78
N CYS A 483 17.05 7.92 6.88
CA CYS A 483 15.68 7.58 7.24
C CYS A 483 14.84 8.83 7.56
N VAL A 484 13.54 8.73 7.28
CA VAL A 484 12.60 9.86 7.47
C VAL A 484 12.56 10.35 8.92
N SER A 485 12.72 9.44 9.88
CA SER A 485 12.82 9.79 11.31
C SER A 485 13.99 10.72 11.65
N ILE A 486 15.01 10.80 10.81
CA ILE A 486 16.16 11.70 11.00
C ILE A 486 16.15 12.82 9.97
N CYS A 487 16.20 12.51 8.66
CA CYS A 487 16.28 13.53 7.60
C CYS A 487 15.01 14.37 7.52
N GLY A 488 13.83 13.76 7.67
CA GLY A 488 12.56 14.46 7.67
C GLY A 488 12.39 15.36 8.89
N VAL A 489 12.80 14.91 10.07
CA VAL A 489 12.83 15.73 11.30
C VAL A 489 13.75 16.94 11.15
N LYS A 490 14.95 16.76 10.56
CA LYS A 490 15.85 17.87 10.23
C LYS A 490 15.22 18.87 9.29
N LEU A 491 14.56 18.37 8.24
CA LEU A 491 13.82 19.18 7.29
C LEU A 491 12.72 19.99 7.99
N TRP A 492 11.88 19.33 8.78
CA TRP A 492 10.80 19.99 9.52
C TRP A 492 11.28 21.08 10.46
N ASN A 493 12.34 20.81 11.21
CA ASN A 493 12.88 21.76 12.17
C ASN A 493 13.38 23.06 11.49
N ARG A 494 13.74 23.01 10.20
CA ARG A 494 14.14 24.16 9.35
C ARG A 494 12.97 24.81 8.60
N THR A 495 11.82 24.11 8.52
CA THR A 495 10.64 24.61 7.80
C THR A 495 10.07 25.86 8.50
N SER A 496 9.59 26.83 7.71
CA SER A 496 9.02 28.08 8.20
C SER A 496 7.76 27.88 9.04
N LYS A 497 7.50 28.78 9.98
CA LYS A 497 6.31 28.74 10.84
C LYS A 497 5.00 28.76 10.03
N CYS A 498 4.92 29.57 8.97
CA CYS A 498 3.74 29.65 8.11
C CYS A 498 3.33 28.31 7.52
N LEU A 499 4.30 27.44 7.14
CA LEU A 499 4.03 26.11 6.64
C LEU A 499 3.63 25.13 7.74
N LYS A 500 4.24 25.23 8.91
CA LYS A 500 3.92 24.38 10.08
C LYS A 500 2.51 24.62 10.61
N GLN A 501 1.97 25.81 10.44
CA GLN A 501 0.65 26.24 10.90
C GLN A 501 -0.47 26.00 9.89
N CYS A 502 -0.22 25.31 8.76
CA CYS A 502 -1.27 25.00 7.81
C CYS A 502 -2.37 24.16 8.46
N PRO A 503 -3.66 24.47 8.23
CA PRO A 503 -4.78 23.82 8.93
C PRO A 503 -4.99 22.36 8.48
N ASN A 504 -4.56 22.01 7.28
CA ASN A 504 -4.73 20.67 6.72
C ASN A 504 -3.66 20.33 5.69
N ILE A 505 -3.58 19.05 5.34
CA ILE A 505 -2.57 18.54 4.39
C ILE A 505 -2.72 19.10 2.97
N LYS A 506 -3.93 19.49 2.54
CA LYS A 506 -4.14 20.07 1.20
C LYS A 506 -3.50 21.44 1.10
N GLU A 507 -3.75 22.29 2.11
CA GLU A 507 -3.16 23.61 2.21
C GLU A 507 -1.65 23.57 2.37
N PHE A 508 -1.14 22.65 3.21
CA PHE A 508 0.29 22.43 3.37
C PHE A 508 0.95 22.06 2.02
N LYS A 509 0.37 21.11 1.28
CA LYS A 509 0.86 20.69 -0.04
C LYS A 509 0.93 21.86 -1.01
N TYR A 510 -0.11 22.64 -1.06
CA TYR A 510 -0.20 23.81 -1.94
C TYR A 510 0.88 24.83 -1.62
N ARG A 511 0.97 25.28 -0.35
CA ARG A 511 1.93 26.31 0.09
C ARG A 511 3.38 25.84 -0.02
N TYR A 512 3.65 24.59 0.35
CA TYR A 512 4.99 24.02 0.24
C TYR A 512 5.47 23.98 -1.22
N ARG A 513 4.59 23.50 -2.12
CA ARG A 513 4.87 23.48 -3.55
C ARG A 513 5.08 24.90 -4.11
N LYS A 514 4.24 25.86 -3.72
CA LYS A 514 4.40 27.26 -4.10
C LYS A 514 5.74 27.81 -3.66
N MET A 515 6.14 27.59 -2.42
CA MET A 515 7.45 28.01 -1.89
C MET A 515 8.62 27.46 -2.74
N ILE A 516 8.55 26.20 -3.17
CA ILE A 516 9.61 25.63 -4.04
C ILE A 516 9.58 26.30 -5.42
N MET A 517 8.42 26.53 -6.00
CA MET A 517 8.29 27.18 -7.30
C MET A 517 8.78 28.63 -7.25
N ASP A 518 8.49 29.36 -6.18
CA ASP A 518 8.98 30.73 -5.98
C ASP A 518 10.51 30.78 -5.92
N LYS A 519 11.16 29.78 -5.29
CA LYS A 519 12.63 29.63 -5.33
C LYS A 519 13.17 29.43 -6.76
N TYR A 520 12.47 28.66 -7.61
CA TYR A 520 12.89 28.47 -9.01
C TYR A 520 12.84 29.77 -9.79
N VAL A 521 11.78 30.58 -9.56
CA VAL A 521 11.65 31.90 -10.20
C VAL A 521 12.76 32.84 -9.76
N GLN A 522 13.11 32.87 -8.46
CA GLN A 522 14.22 33.69 -7.96
C GLN A 522 15.56 33.28 -8.58
N ILE A 523 15.83 31.96 -8.65
CA ILE A 523 17.06 31.44 -9.29
C ILE A 523 17.11 31.86 -10.76
N GLN A 524 15.99 31.80 -11.49
CA GLN A 524 15.92 32.17 -12.90
C GLN A 524 16.26 33.67 -13.09
N LYS A 525 15.66 34.56 -12.29
CA LYS A 525 15.95 35.99 -12.32
C LYS A 525 17.41 36.32 -12.05
N ASN A 526 18.00 35.67 -11.03
CA ASN A 526 19.40 35.89 -10.70
C ASN A 526 20.37 35.43 -11.83
N THR A 527 20.01 34.36 -12.55
CA THR A 527 20.79 33.88 -13.68
C THR A 527 20.70 34.84 -14.88
N GLU A 528 19.52 35.37 -15.13
CA GLU A 528 19.29 36.38 -16.21
C GLU A 528 20.03 37.68 -15.93
N CYS A 529 20.06 38.17 -14.69
CA CYS A 529 20.83 39.35 -14.29
C CYS A 529 22.36 39.19 -14.37
N GLN A 530 22.90 37.97 -14.33
CA GLN A 530 24.33 37.72 -14.46
C GLN A 530 24.81 37.65 -15.93
N HIS A 531 23.88 37.54 -16.87
CA HIS A 531 24.14 37.49 -18.30
C HIS A 531 23.83 38.80 -19.03
N LEU A 532 23.33 39.79 -18.30
CA LEU A 532 23.26 41.21 -18.70
C LEU A 532 24.47 41.99 -18.14
#